data_14124a21123a4b0c9437b6b28a8a4346
#
_entry.id   14124a21123a4b0c9437b6b28a8a4346
#
_cell.length_a   1.000
_cell.length_b   1.000
_cell.length_c   1.000
_cell.angle_alpha   90.00
_cell.angle_beta   90.00
_cell.angle_gamma   90.00
#
_symmetry.space_group_name_H-M   'P 1'
#
loop_
_entity.id
_entity.type
_entity.pdbx_description
1 polymer ?
#
loop_
_entity_poly.entity_id
_entity_poly.type
_entity_poly.pdbx_seq_one_letter_code
_entity_poly.pdbx_strand_id
1 'polypeptide(L)'
;MKPKRLTALLLIAFTLLSLQSAALANAAEPPSFIIIVSNPPGGLELSIPSGAPGAEPYVLQKTVKGWESHYRYFYGGDPNSGSRKDELTVKYGDTQFTIPFAPAKGRYGVLYTLDVAGRTIAEGEKPLRTPLLIAMRVLLTLVIEGLVFYLFGYREKKSWRVFFIANLVTQTGLNLLFHGISLGYMWAIVFYPLEMLIAAIEAK
;
A
#
# COMPACT_ATOMS: atom_id res chain seq x y z
N MET A 1 -36.43 6.42 9.11
CA MET A 1 -36.12 6.61 7.67
C MET A 1 -36.31 5.26 6.99
N LYS A 2 -36.92 5.19 5.80
CA LYS A 2 -37.14 3.89 5.12
C LYS A 2 -35.74 3.31 4.78
N PRO A 3 -35.48 2.01 5.01
CA PRO A 3 -34.14 1.43 4.84
C PRO A 3 -33.53 1.71 3.45
N LYS A 4 -34.33 1.69 2.40
CA LYS A 4 -33.90 2.03 1.03
C LYS A 4 -33.29 3.44 0.88
N ARG A 5 -33.76 4.43 1.66
CA ARG A 5 -33.22 5.80 1.61
C ARG A 5 -31.87 5.92 2.34
N LEU A 6 -31.69 5.18 3.42
CA LEU A 6 -30.42 5.13 4.12
C LEU A 6 -29.34 4.48 3.26
N THR A 7 -29.65 3.35 2.61
CA THR A 7 -28.73 2.68 1.69
C THR A 7 -28.32 3.58 0.52
N ALA A 8 -29.29 4.30 -0.07
CA ALA A 8 -28.99 5.24 -1.15
C ALA A 8 -28.08 6.39 -0.69
N LEU A 9 -28.31 6.95 0.51
CA LEU A 9 -27.45 8.01 1.07
C LEU A 9 -26.03 7.51 1.37
N LEU A 10 -25.88 6.30 1.91
CA LEU A 10 -24.57 5.68 2.17
C LEU A 10 -23.83 5.42 0.86
N LEU A 11 -24.50 4.94 -0.18
CA LEU A 11 -23.92 4.75 -1.51
C LEU A 11 -23.46 6.08 -2.12
N ILE A 12 -24.28 7.14 -2.04
CA ILE A 12 -23.91 8.47 -2.54
C ILE A 12 -22.71 9.03 -1.76
N ALA A 13 -22.72 8.92 -0.42
CA ALA A 13 -21.60 9.39 0.41
C ALA A 13 -20.31 8.63 0.09
N PHE A 14 -20.39 7.32 -0.08
CA PHE A 14 -19.25 6.48 -0.46
C PHE A 14 -18.70 6.84 -1.86
N THR A 15 -19.60 7.06 -2.84
CA THR A 15 -19.21 7.47 -4.20
C THR A 15 -18.53 8.85 -4.19
N LEU A 16 -19.05 9.81 -3.42
CA LEU A 16 -18.47 11.15 -3.30
C LEU A 16 -17.08 11.11 -2.62
N LEU A 17 -16.90 10.28 -1.59
CA LEU A 17 -15.60 10.07 -0.95
C LEU A 17 -14.59 9.41 -1.88
N SER A 18 -15.03 8.53 -2.77
CA SER A 18 -14.17 7.85 -3.75
C SER A 18 -13.70 8.76 -4.88
N LEU A 19 -14.51 9.74 -5.30
CA LEU A 19 -14.18 10.70 -6.37
C LEU A 19 -13.02 11.63 -6.00
N GLN A 20 -12.81 11.91 -4.73
CA GLN A 20 -11.70 12.78 -4.29
C GLN A 20 -10.31 12.16 -4.55
N SER A 21 -10.21 10.85 -4.58
CA SER A 21 -8.95 10.14 -4.86
C SER A 21 -8.54 10.20 -6.34
N ALA A 22 -9.47 10.38 -7.24
CA ALA A 22 -9.22 10.41 -8.69
C ALA A 22 -8.62 11.74 -9.20
N ALA A 23 -8.83 12.83 -8.46
CA ALA A 23 -8.36 14.16 -8.87
C ALA A 23 -6.84 14.36 -8.75
N LEU A 24 -6.14 13.50 -8.01
CA LEU A 24 -4.68 13.57 -7.81
C LEU A 24 -3.88 12.69 -8.79
N ALA A 25 -4.55 11.99 -9.72
CA ALA A 25 -3.94 10.95 -10.54
C ALA A 25 -3.25 11.43 -11.81
N ASN A 26 -3.11 12.74 -12.05
CA ASN A 26 -2.71 13.25 -13.38
C ASN A 26 -1.23 13.64 -13.50
N ALA A 27 -0.39 13.35 -12.50
CA ALA A 27 1.06 13.51 -12.62
C ALA A 27 1.67 12.12 -12.85
N ALA A 28 2.30 11.91 -14.02
CA ALA A 28 3.16 10.76 -14.24
C ALA A 28 4.23 10.75 -13.14
N GLU A 29 4.17 9.82 -12.20
CA GLU A 29 5.20 9.70 -11.18
C GLU A 29 6.55 9.45 -11.88
N PRO A 30 7.62 10.16 -11.50
CA PRO A 30 8.94 9.88 -12.03
C PRO A 30 9.40 8.47 -11.61
N PRO A 31 10.36 7.86 -12.33
CA PRO A 31 10.99 6.63 -11.90
C PRO A 31 11.39 6.72 -10.44
N SER A 32 11.10 5.67 -9.69
CA SER A 32 11.28 5.69 -8.23
C SER A 32 11.54 4.28 -7.69
N PHE A 33 12.14 4.20 -6.51
CA PHE A 33 12.14 2.97 -5.73
C PHE A 33 11.69 3.24 -4.29
N ILE A 34 11.31 2.17 -3.60
CA ILE A 34 10.84 2.22 -2.21
C ILE A 34 11.61 1.16 -1.42
N ILE A 35 12.22 1.58 -0.32
CA ILE A 35 12.84 0.67 0.65
C ILE A 35 11.87 0.48 1.82
N ILE A 36 11.48 -0.76 2.07
CA ILE A 36 10.60 -1.15 3.16
C ILE A 36 11.45 -1.62 4.34
N VAL A 37 11.20 -1.07 5.51
CA VAL A 37 11.82 -1.48 6.77
C VAL A 37 10.73 -1.87 7.75
N SER A 38 10.66 -3.15 8.12
CA SER A 38 9.73 -3.64 9.13
C SER A 38 10.29 -3.37 10.52
N ASN A 39 9.46 -2.84 11.43
CA ASN A 39 9.84 -2.47 12.79
C ASN A 39 11.13 -1.64 12.84
N PRO A 40 11.17 -0.47 12.16
CA PRO A 40 12.38 0.33 12.11
C PRO A 40 12.77 0.85 13.50
N PRO A 41 14.09 0.92 13.81
CA PRO A 41 14.53 1.57 15.01
C PRO A 41 14.12 3.05 15.03
N GLY A 42 13.98 3.61 16.23
CA GLY A 42 13.62 5.03 16.39
C GLY A 42 14.65 5.93 15.71
N GLY A 43 14.15 6.97 15.02
CA GLY A 43 15.03 7.93 14.33
C GLY A 43 15.76 7.38 13.10
N LEU A 44 15.30 6.23 12.54
CA LEU A 44 15.93 5.68 11.33
C LEU A 44 15.82 6.68 10.17
N GLU A 45 16.95 6.97 9.57
CA GLU A 45 17.14 7.78 8.38
C GLU A 45 17.94 7.01 7.33
N LEU A 46 17.52 7.07 6.09
CA LEU A 46 18.19 6.47 4.95
C LEU A 46 18.61 7.55 3.98
N SER A 47 19.84 7.50 3.51
CA SER A 47 20.35 8.45 2.52
C SER A 47 21.26 7.80 1.49
N ILE A 48 21.33 8.39 0.30
CA ILE A 48 22.22 7.96 -0.78
C ILE A 48 23.34 8.99 -0.91
N PRO A 49 24.61 8.61 -0.73
CA PRO A 49 25.74 9.51 -0.84
C PRO A 49 25.88 10.04 -2.27
N SER A 50 26.36 11.28 -2.40
CA SER A 50 26.74 11.84 -3.69
C SER A 50 28.14 11.37 -4.09
N GLY A 51 28.33 11.10 -5.38
CA GLY A 51 29.66 10.94 -5.97
C GLY A 51 30.26 12.27 -6.44
N ALA A 52 29.47 13.34 -6.50
CA ALA A 52 29.95 14.66 -6.88
C ALA A 52 30.61 15.38 -5.68
N PRO A 53 31.80 16.00 -5.86
CA PRO A 53 32.46 16.75 -4.79
C PRO A 53 31.57 17.89 -4.26
N GLY A 54 31.39 17.95 -2.93
CA GLY A 54 30.63 19.01 -2.26
C GLY A 54 29.10 18.88 -2.35
N ALA A 55 28.57 17.87 -3.02
CA ALA A 55 27.13 17.65 -3.04
C ALA A 55 26.67 16.82 -1.82
N GLU A 56 25.58 17.27 -1.21
CA GLU A 56 25.01 16.61 -0.04
C GLU A 56 24.37 15.25 -0.37
N PRO A 57 24.28 14.33 0.61
CA PRO A 57 23.57 13.07 0.45
C PRO A 57 22.09 13.35 0.26
N TYR A 58 21.43 12.54 -0.57
CA TYR A 58 19.99 12.60 -0.73
C TYR A 58 19.29 11.79 0.36
N VAL A 59 18.54 12.47 1.22
CA VAL A 59 17.74 11.81 2.28
C VAL A 59 16.45 11.31 1.68
N LEU A 60 16.13 10.02 1.86
CA LEU A 60 14.93 9.39 1.33
C LEU A 60 13.69 9.87 2.09
N GLN A 61 12.60 10.08 1.35
CA GLN A 61 11.32 10.48 1.93
C GLN A 61 10.70 9.33 2.73
N LYS A 62 10.52 9.54 4.04
CA LYS A 62 9.96 8.56 4.94
C LYS A 62 8.44 8.69 5.04
N THR A 63 7.74 7.56 4.92
CA THR A 63 6.31 7.42 5.22
C THR A 63 6.10 6.23 6.15
N VAL A 64 5.41 6.43 7.28
CA VAL A 64 5.11 5.35 8.23
C VAL A 64 3.78 4.69 7.84
N LYS A 65 3.76 3.37 7.77
CA LYS A 65 2.58 2.55 7.47
C LYS A 65 2.47 1.40 8.46
N GLY A 66 1.71 1.62 9.52
CA GLY A 66 1.56 0.64 10.61
C GLY A 66 2.90 0.37 11.29
N TRP A 67 3.37 -0.88 11.19
CA TRP A 67 4.67 -1.31 11.74
C TRP A 67 5.84 -1.20 10.75
N GLU A 68 5.59 -0.67 9.54
CA GLU A 68 6.61 -0.49 8.50
C GLU A 68 6.90 0.98 8.29
N SER A 69 8.14 1.29 7.92
CA SER A 69 8.50 2.56 7.31
C SER A 69 8.91 2.35 5.87
N HIS A 70 8.34 3.15 4.99
CA HIS A 70 8.64 3.18 3.57
C HIS A 70 9.52 4.39 3.29
N TYR A 71 10.69 4.18 2.71
CA TYR A 71 11.62 5.21 2.31
C TYR A 71 11.64 5.28 0.79
N ARG A 72 11.17 6.39 0.23
CA ARG A 72 11.02 6.56 -1.21
C ARG A 72 12.10 7.48 -1.76
N TYR A 73 12.66 7.08 -2.88
CA TYR A 73 13.55 7.87 -3.71
C TYR A 73 12.91 8.15 -5.06
N PHE A 74 12.98 9.40 -5.52
CA PHE A 74 12.51 9.83 -6.83
C PHE A 74 13.68 10.31 -7.66
N TYR A 75 13.93 9.66 -8.80
CA TYR A 75 15.01 10.06 -9.69
C TYR A 75 14.83 11.48 -10.24
N GLY A 76 13.60 11.89 -10.55
CA GLY A 76 13.28 13.24 -11.03
C GLY A 76 13.36 14.33 -9.96
N GLY A 77 13.34 13.96 -8.67
CA GLY A 77 13.47 14.89 -7.54
C GLY A 77 14.89 15.10 -7.05
N ASP A 78 15.86 14.40 -7.65
CA ASP A 78 17.27 14.47 -7.27
C ASP A 78 18.10 15.03 -8.44
N PRO A 79 18.55 16.30 -8.38
CA PRO A 79 19.34 16.90 -9.44
C PRO A 79 20.69 16.19 -9.67
N ASN A 80 21.18 15.44 -8.69
CA ASN A 80 22.43 14.69 -8.74
C ASN A 80 22.22 13.19 -8.94
N SER A 81 21.04 12.75 -9.38
CA SER A 81 20.70 11.34 -9.51
C SER A 81 21.69 10.52 -10.37
N GLY A 82 22.28 11.15 -11.39
CA GLY A 82 23.29 10.53 -12.26
C GLY A 82 24.66 10.27 -11.61
N SER A 83 24.96 11.00 -10.53
CA SER A 83 26.25 10.93 -9.82
C SER A 83 26.13 10.33 -8.41
N ARG A 84 25.00 9.71 -8.06
CA ARG A 84 24.84 9.02 -6.78
C ARG A 84 25.71 7.76 -6.73
N LYS A 85 26.32 7.51 -5.58
CA LYS A 85 27.04 6.27 -5.33
C LYS A 85 26.08 5.10 -5.21
N ASP A 86 26.51 3.93 -5.61
CA ASP A 86 25.76 2.68 -5.43
C ASP A 86 25.89 2.16 -3.99
N GLU A 87 25.53 3.03 -3.05
CA GLU A 87 25.63 2.82 -1.60
C GLU A 87 24.40 3.40 -0.91
N LEU A 88 23.93 2.76 0.15
CA LEU A 88 22.90 3.25 1.04
C LEU A 88 23.49 3.49 2.43
N THR A 89 23.41 4.72 2.92
CA THR A 89 23.79 5.07 4.28
C THR A 89 22.56 4.93 5.19
N VAL A 90 22.73 4.18 6.26
CA VAL A 90 21.73 3.90 7.28
C VAL A 90 22.18 4.56 8.57
N LYS A 91 21.33 5.43 9.16
CA LYS A 91 21.62 6.15 10.41
C LYS A 91 20.43 6.03 11.37
N TYR A 92 20.72 5.69 12.63
CA TYR A 92 19.76 5.74 13.73
C TYR A 92 20.49 5.88 15.07
N GLY A 93 20.03 6.78 15.91
CA GLY A 93 20.77 7.14 17.13
C GLY A 93 22.22 7.51 16.82
N ASP A 94 23.16 6.91 17.53
CA ASP A 94 24.61 7.09 17.32
C ASP A 94 25.19 6.10 16.31
N THR A 95 24.36 5.21 15.77
CA THR A 95 24.82 4.18 14.81
C THR A 95 24.66 4.69 13.39
N GLN A 96 25.77 4.59 12.64
CA GLN A 96 25.78 4.85 11.20
C GLN A 96 26.62 3.79 10.49
N PHE A 97 26.11 3.28 9.38
CA PHE A 97 26.84 2.37 8.50
C PHE A 97 26.37 2.51 7.06
N THR A 98 27.17 1.98 6.15
CA THR A 98 26.86 2.00 4.71
C THR A 98 26.81 0.57 4.20
N ILE A 99 25.88 0.30 3.30
CA ILE A 99 25.73 -1.00 2.61
C ILE A 99 25.77 -0.79 1.10
N PRO A 100 26.35 -1.73 0.34
CA PRO A 100 26.27 -1.71 -1.12
C PRO A 100 24.83 -1.74 -1.58
N PHE A 101 24.43 -0.81 -2.47
CA PHE A 101 23.08 -0.72 -2.97
C PHE A 101 23.09 -0.07 -4.36
N ALA A 102 22.85 -0.88 -5.39
CA ALA A 102 22.73 -0.43 -6.78
C ALA A 102 21.29 -0.59 -7.27
N PRO A 103 20.43 0.42 -7.06
CA PRO A 103 19.03 0.31 -7.47
C PRO A 103 18.87 0.31 -8.99
N ALA A 104 17.87 -0.43 -9.48
CA ALA A 104 17.52 -0.47 -10.89
C ALA A 104 17.06 0.91 -11.38
N LYS A 105 17.90 1.57 -12.18
CA LYS A 105 17.63 2.91 -12.72
C LYS A 105 16.55 2.88 -13.79
N GLY A 106 15.71 3.92 -13.84
CA GLY A 106 14.67 4.06 -14.87
C GLY A 106 13.44 3.16 -14.68
N ARG A 107 13.36 2.35 -13.65
CA ARG A 107 12.17 1.56 -13.32
C ARG A 107 11.26 2.33 -12.36
N TYR A 108 9.97 2.01 -12.39
CA TYR A 108 8.95 2.66 -11.58
C TYR A 108 8.57 1.78 -10.39
N GLY A 109 8.57 2.37 -9.19
CA GLY A 109 8.03 1.72 -8.00
C GLY A 109 8.73 0.43 -7.58
N VAL A 110 10.03 0.26 -7.88
CA VAL A 110 10.78 -0.93 -7.49
C VAL A 110 10.84 -1.02 -5.97
N LEU A 111 10.50 -2.19 -5.44
CA LEU A 111 10.47 -2.44 -4.01
C LEU A 111 11.77 -3.13 -3.58
N TYR A 112 12.31 -2.67 -2.46
CA TYR A 112 13.43 -3.29 -1.76
C TYR A 112 13.06 -3.50 -0.30
N THR A 113 13.59 -4.54 0.32
CA THR A 113 13.46 -4.78 1.76
C THR A 113 14.80 -4.65 2.42
N LEU A 114 14.92 -3.77 3.42
CA LEU A 114 16.11 -3.59 4.24
C LEU A 114 15.94 -4.32 5.58
N ASP A 115 16.89 -5.19 5.87
CA ASP A 115 17.12 -5.73 7.21
C ASP A 115 18.21 -4.91 7.90
N VAL A 116 17.81 -4.05 8.82
CA VAL A 116 18.73 -3.16 9.55
C VAL A 116 19.67 -3.97 10.47
N ALA A 117 19.15 -5.03 11.10
CA ALA A 117 19.95 -5.88 12.01
C ALA A 117 20.97 -6.72 11.24
N GLY A 118 20.55 -7.34 10.14
CA GLY A 118 21.42 -8.12 9.26
C GLY A 118 22.28 -7.26 8.32
N ARG A 119 22.06 -5.94 8.27
CA ARG A 119 22.74 -4.99 7.35
C ARG A 119 22.66 -5.43 5.89
N THR A 120 21.52 -5.96 5.48
CA THR A 120 21.31 -6.47 4.13
C THR A 120 20.11 -5.82 3.47
N ILE A 121 20.19 -5.64 2.16
CA ILE A 121 19.10 -5.16 1.34
C ILE A 121 18.87 -6.13 0.18
N ALA A 122 17.62 -6.43 -0.09
CA ALA A 122 17.22 -7.33 -1.19
C ALA A 122 16.10 -6.69 -2.02
N GLU A 123 16.10 -6.94 -3.33
CA GLU A 123 15.00 -6.55 -4.20
C GLU A 123 13.77 -7.42 -3.89
N GLY A 124 12.60 -6.77 -3.85
CA GLY A 124 11.32 -7.39 -3.58
C GLY A 124 10.85 -7.24 -2.13
N GLU A 125 9.72 -7.88 -1.86
CA GLU A 125 9.07 -7.92 -0.54
C GLU A 125 9.37 -9.25 0.17
N LYS A 126 9.28 -9.24 1.51
CA LYS A 126 9.31 -10.50 2.28
C LYS A 126 8.15 -11.41 1.84
N PRO A 127 8.38 -12.72 1.64
CA PRO A 127 7.39 -13.63 1.06
C PRO A 127 6.03 -13.67 1.78
N LEU A 128 6.03 -13.51 3.10
CA LEU A 128 4.80 -13.53 3.91
C LEU A 128 4.13 -12.16 4.06
N ARG A 129 4.75 -11.07 3.58
CA ARG A 129 4.20 -9.71 3.75
C ARG A 129 2.87 -9.54 3.02
N THR A 130 2.85 -9.81 1.75
CA THR A 130 1.63 -9.66 0.92
C THR A 130 0.49 -10.57 1.38
N PRO A 131 0.67 -11.88 1.62
CA PRO A 131 -0.37 -12.72 2.20
C PRO A 131 -0.90 -12.21 3.54
N LEU A 132 -0.03 -11.74 4.43
CA LEU A 132 -0.43 -11.20 5.73
C LEU A 132 -1.29 -9.94 5.58
N LEU A 133 -0.89 -9.00 4.72
CA LEU A 133 -1.66 -7.78 4.47
C LEU A 133 -3.02 -8.08 3.84
N ILE A 134 -3.10 -9.07 2.94
CA ILE A 134 -4.37 -9.54 2.36
C ILE A 134 -5.25 -10.12 3.46
N ALA A 135 -4.72 -11.03 4.28
CA ALA A 135 -5.47 -11.65 5.37
C ALA A 135 -6.00 -10.61 6.36
N MET A 136 -5.18 -9.62 6.73
CA MET A 136 -5.61 -8.53 7.62
C MET A 136 -6.71 -7.66 6.99
N ARG A 137 -6.60 -7.35 5.70
CA ARG A 137 -7.64 -6.60 4.97
C ARG A 137 -8.95 -7.37 4.97
N VAL A 138 -8.93 -8.66 4.58
CA VAL A 138 -10.11 -9.51 4.56
C VAL A 138 -10.75 -9.61 5.94
N LEU A 139 -9.94 -9.81 6.99
CA LEU A 139 -10.44 -9.87 8.37
C LEU A 139 -11.11 -8.56 8.79
N LEU A 140 -10.46 -7.42 8.53
CA LEU A 140 -11.01 -6.12 8.87
C LEU A 140 -12.32 -5.84 8.13
N THR A 141 -12.38 -6.16 6.85
CA THR A 141 -13.60 -6.04 6.04
C THR A 141 -14.73 -6.89 6.61
N LEU A 142 -14.46 -8.17 6.92
CA LEU A 142 -15.44 -9.07 7.54
C LEU A 142 -15.96 -8.55 8.88
N VAL A 143 -15.10 -7.94 9.70
CA VAL A 143 -15.51 -7.36 11.00
C VAL A 143 -16.42 -6.15 10.78
N ILE A 144 -16.04 -5.23 9.90
CA ILE A 144 -16.82 -4.01 9.64
C ILE A 144 -18.17 -4.37 9.00
N GLU A 145 -18.16 -5.17 7.95
CA GLU A 145 -19.37 -5.59 7.24
C GLU A 145 -20.27 -6.46 8.12
N GLY A 146 -19.67 -7.36 8.93
CA GLY A 146 -20.40 -8.16 9.90
C GLY A 146 -21.08 -7.30 10.97
N LEU A 147 -20.45 -6.25 11.44
CA LEU A 147 -21.06 -5.28 12.35
C LEU A 147 -22.25 -4.59 11.68
N VAL A 148 -22.10 -4.13 10.45
CA VAL A 148 -23.19 -3.52 9.68
C VAL A 148 -24.32 -4.53 9.50
N PHE A 149 -24.04 -5.75 9.08
CA PHE A 149 -25.00 -6.83 8.89
C PHE A 149 -25.79 -7.13 10.19
N TYR A 150 -25.10 -7.16 11.32
CA TYR A 150 -25.71 -7.30 12.65
C TYR A 150 -26.64 -6.13 13.00
N LEU A 151 -26.21 -4.88 12.74
CA LEU A 151 -26.99 -3.67 13.02
C LEU A 151 -28.28 -3.59 12.17
N PHE A 152 -28.26 -4.16 10.95
CA PHE A 152 -29.44 -4.31 10.11
C PHE A 152 -30.42 -5.38 10.58
N GLY A 153 -30.13 -6.07 11.68
CA GLY A 153 -31.04 -7.02 12.32
C GLY A 153 -30.94 -8.45 11.80
N TYR A 154 -29.96 -8.76 10.96
CA TYR A 154 -29.74 -10.14 10.51
C TYR A 154 -29.16 -10.99 11.66
N ARG A 155 -30.01 -11.83 12.25
CA ARG A 155 -29.68 -12.67 13.45
C ARG A 155 -29.65 -14.16 13.15
N GLU A 156 -30.16 -14.58 11.99
CA GLU A 156 -30.26 -15.97 11.61
C GLU A 156 -28.92 -16.58 11.24
N LYS A 157 -28.61 -17.77 11.75
CA LYS A 157 -27.39 -18.52 11.44
C LYS A 157 -27.21 -18.79 9.94
N LYS A 158 -28.32 -18.94 9.19
CA LYS A 158 -28.31 -19.16 7.75
C LYS A 158 -27.79 -17.91 7.02
N SER A 159 -28.30 -16.72 7.37
CA SER A 159 -27.86 -15.45 6.81
C SER A 159 -26.38 -15.17 7.06
N TRP A 160 -25.90 -15.47 8.27
CA TRP A 160 -24.49 -15.33 8.61
C TRP A 160 -23.58 -16.28 7.81
N ARG A 161 -24.01 -17.52 7.56
CA ARG A 161 -23.24 -18.43 6.70
C ARG A 161 -23.13 -17.92 5.28
N VAL A 162 -24.23 -17.45 4.71
CA VAL A 162 -24.23 -16.86 3.37
C VAL A 162 -23.33 -15.63 3.32
N PHE A 163 -23.44 -14.75 4.30
CA PHE A 163 -22.59 -13.56 4.44
C PHE A 163 -21.08 -13.92 4.42
N PHE A 164 -20.66 -14.85 5.29
CA PHE A 164 -19.24 -15.25 5.35
C PHE A 164 -18.75 -15.91 4.06
N ILE A 165 -19.55 -16.78 3.45
CA ILE A 165 -19.16 -17.46 2.20
C ILE A 165 -19.07 -16.44 1.05
N ALA A 166 -20.07 -15.59 0.90
CA ALA A 166 -20.08 -14.55 -0.15
C ALA A 166 -18.85 -13.64 -0.01
N ASN A 167 -18.62 -13.09 1.17
CA ASN A 167 -17.48 -12.21 1.42
C ASN A 167 -16.13 -12.91 1.20
N LEU A 168 -15.97 -14.14 1.67
CA LEU A 168 -14.74 -14.89 1.49
C LEU A 168 -14.46 -15.15 -0.01
N VAL A 169 -15.48 -15.55 -0.77
CA VAL A 169 -15.35 -15.82 -2.21
C VAL A 169 -15.05 -14.53 -2.97
N THR A 170 -15.80 -13.44 -2.72
CA THR A 170 -15.61 -12.17 -3.43
C THR A 170 -14.27 -11.54 -3.10
N GLN A 171 -13.89 -11.46 -1.83
CA GLN A 171 -12.62 -10.89 -1.40
C GLN A 171 -11.42 -11.70 -1.90
N THR A 172 -11.50 -13.03 -1.85
CA THR A 172 -10.45 -13.90 -2.39
C THR A 172 -10.36 -13.76 -3.89
N GLY A 173 -11.50 -13.79 -4.59
CA GLY A 173 -11.56 -13.62 -6.04
C GLY A 173 -10.97 -12.28 -6.51
N LEU A 174 -11.33 -11.18 -5.84
CA LEU A 174 -10.79 -9.85 -6.13
C LEU A 174 -9.28 -9.79 -5.90
N ASN A 175 -8.80 -10.29 -4.76
CA ASN A 175 -7.37 -10.27 -4.47
C ASN A 175 -6.55 -11.11 -5.46
N LEU A 176 -7.06 -12.29 -5.87
CA LEU A 176 -6.40 -13.12 -6.89
C LEU A 176 -6.42 -12.46 -8.27
N LEU A 177 -7.54 -11.85 -8.66
CA LEU A 177 -7.68 -11.16 -9.94
C LEU A 177 -6.70 -9.99 -10.07
N PHE A 178 -6.50 -9.24 -8.99
CA PHE A 178 -5.66 -8.04 -9.00
C PHE A 178 -4.21 -8.28 -8.56
N HIS A 179 -3.88 -9.47 -8.06
CA HIS A 179 -2.51 -9.75 -7.59
C HIS A 179 -1.46 -9.68 -8.71
N GLY A 180 -1.80 -10.01 -9.94
CA GLY A 180 -0.90 -9.99 -11.10
C GLY A 180 -0.97 -8.72 -11.94
N ILE A 181 -1.88 -7.79 -11.63
CA ILE A 181 -2.15 -6.62 -12.46
C ILE A 181 -1.62 -5.37 -11.76
N SER A 182 -0.48 -4.88 -12.21
CA SER A 182 0.02 -3.57 -11.79
C SER A 182 -0.79 -2.46 -12.47
N LEU A 183 -1.99 -2.21 -11.96
CA LEU A 183 -2.89 -1.21 -12.53
C LEU A 183 -2.52 0.22 -12.14
N GLY A 184 -1.50 0.43 -11.30
CA GLY A 184 -1.16 1.74 -10.78
C GLY A 184 -2.40 2.45 -10.21
N TYR A 185 -2.63 3.69 -10.64
CA TYR A 185 -3.81 4.45 -10.24
C TYR A 185 -5.12 3.99 -10.90
N MET A 186 -5.05 3.22 -11.98
CA MET A 186 -6.22 2.70 -12.69
C MET A 186 -7.00 1.66 -11.87
N TRP A 187 -6.38 1.02 -10.87
CA TRP A 187 -7.05 0.03 -10.05
C TRP A 187 -8.28 0.58 -9.32
N ALA A 188 -8.23 1.83 -8.89
CA ALA A 188 -9.36 2.47 -8.21
C ALA A 188 -10.58 2.62 -9.13
N ILE A 189 -10.36 2.95 -10.41
CA ILE A 189 -11.44 3.12 -11.40
C ILE A 189 -12.13 1.78 -11.70
N VAL A 190 -11.43 0.67 -11.61
CA VAL A 190 -11.98 -0.66 -11.86
C VAL A 190 -12.55 -1.29 -10.60
N PHE A 191 -11.86 -1.12 -9.48
CA PHE A 191 -12.19 -1.78 -8.21
C PHE A 191 -13.50 -1.26 -7.60
N TYR A 192 -13.66 0.08 -7.50
CA TYR A 192 -14.87 0.63 -6.88
C TYR A 192 -16.19 0.30 -7.63
N PRO A 193 -16.28 0.41 -8.96
CA PRO A 193 -17.48 -0.04 -9.67
C PRO A 193 -17.76 -1.53 -9.52
N LEU A 194 -16.71 -2.35 -9.42
CA LEU A 194 -16.86 -3.79 -9.25
C LEU A 194 -17.37 -4.14 -7.84
N GLU A 195 -16.85 -3.51 -6.79
CA GLU A 195 -17.39 -3.66 -5.43
C GLU A 195 -18.83 -3.18 -5.33
N MET A 196 -19.18 -2.06 -5.97
CA MET A 196 -20.57 -1.58 -6.03
C MET A 196 -21.49 -2.56 -6.74
N LEU A 197 -21.01 -3.19 -7.82
CA LEU A 197 -21.78 -4.21 -8.55
C LEU A 197 -22.02 -5.45 -7.67
N ILE A 198 -21.00 -5.91 -6.96
CA ILE A 198 -21.09 -7.03 -6.03
C ILE A 198 -22.09 -6.72 -4.92
N ALA A 199 -21.96 -5.56 -4.26
CA ALA A 199 -22.90 -5.12 -3.23
C ALA A 199 -24.36 -5.01 -3.74
N ALA A 200 -24.55 -4.58 -4.99
CA ALA A 200 -25.88 -4.53 -5.62
C ALA A 200 -26.47 -5.92 -5.92
N ILE A 201 -25.62 -6.91 -6.20
CA ILE A 201 -26.04 -8.31 -6.40
C ILE A 201 -26.40 -8.95 -5.07
N GLU A 202 -25.63 -8.70 -4.03
CA GLU A 202 -25.85 -9.24 -2.67
C GLU A 202 -27.10 -8.64 -1.98
N ALA A 203 -27.52 -7.44 -2.38
CA ALA A 203 -28.69 -6.75 -1.83
C ALA A 203 -30.04 -7.26 -2.38
N LYS A 204 -30.05 -8.17 -3.34
CA LYS A 204 -31.26 -8.83 -3.89
C LYS A 204 -31.56 -10.12 -3.15
#